data_da90135806f94a253ffcd7fea905ac15
#
_entry.id   da90135806f94a253ffcd7fea905ac15
#
_cell.length_a   1.000
_cell.length_b   1.000
_cell.length_c   1.000
_cell.angle_alpha   90.00
_cell.angle_beta   90.00
_cell.angle_gamma   90.00
#
_symmetry.space_group_name_H-M   'P 1'
#
loop_
_entity.id
_entity.type
_entity.pdbx_description
1 polymer ?
#
loop_
_entity_poly.entity_id
_entity_poly.type
_entity_poly.pdbx_seq_one_letter_code
_entity_poly.pdbx_strand_id
1 'polypeptide(L)'
;KFKTALHLAAWLLSAPDRSAGGLFDDQNGVIPDAGQIDPANPDVRLALTQTHPDLLILTPSEDEKNKSGQIKTEQIRELNSFFAHSAGRGGWRVAIIDSLDRVNRNGQNAMLKILEEPPQNCLLLVLNNRAGAVLPTIRSRCTLAALGPLSAEQTTAVLNRIWPDGDEDYIRLL
;
A
#
# COMPACT_ATOMS: atom_id res chain seq x y z
N LYS A 1 4.52 7.31 -3.27
CA LYS A 1 3.36 6.72 -2.57
C LYS A 1 3.27 5.21 -2.79
N PHE A 2 3.17 4.72 -4.05
CA PHE A 2 3.04 3.29 -4.33
C PHE A 2 4.25 2.49 -3.81
N LYS A 3 5.47 2.92 -4.12
CA LYS A 3 6.69 2.27 -3.60
C LYS A 3 6.72 2.20 -2.06
N THR A 4 6.28 3.24 -1.37
CA THR A 4 6.20 3.27 0.09
C THR A 4 5.17 2.25 0.61
N ALA A 5 3.98 2.19 -0.01
CA ALA A 5 2.96 1.22 0.34
C ALA A 5 3.43 -0.23 0.09
N LEU A 6 4.09 -0.46 -1.05
CA LEU A 6 4.66 -1.78 -1.38
C LEU A 6 5.75 -2.20 -0.39
N HIS A 7 6.60 -1.26 0.01
CA HIS A 7 7.64 -1.51 1.01
C HIS A 7 7.04 -1.86 2.39
N LEU A 8 6.02 -1.12 2.81
CA LEU A 8 5.29 -1.43 4.05
C LEU A 8 4.61 -2.80 3.97
N ALA A 9 4.01 -3.14 2.83
CA ALA A 9 3.43 -4.46 2.60
C ALA A 9 4.48 -5.57 2.69
N ALA A 10 5.64 -5.39 2.04
CA ALA A 10 6.75 -6.35 2.09
C ALA A 10 7.26 -6.57 3.52
N TRP A 11 7.41 -5.48 4.27
CA TRP A 11 7.82 -5.53 5.67
C TRP A 11 6.80 -6.31 6.54
N LEU A 12 5.50 -6.07 6.36
CA LEU A 12 4.46 -6.74 7.12
C LEU A 12 4.33 -8.23 6.76
N LEU A 13 4.41 -8.55 5.47
CA LEU A 13 4.30 -9.92 4.96
C LEU A 13 5.51 -10.79 5.31
N SER A 14 6.68 -10.18 5.53
CA SER A 14 7.91 -10.90 5.90
C SER A 14 8.04 -11.24 7.39
N ALA A 15 7.13 -10.74 8.22
CA ALA A 15 7.20 -10.94 9.67
C ALA A 15 6.35 -12.14 10.09
N PRO A 16 6.96 -13.28 10.50
CA PRO A 16 6.24 -14.55 10.65
C PRO A 16 5.25 -14.62 11.82
N ASP A 17 5.24 -13.67 12.73
CA ASP A 17 4.45 -13.84 13.98
C ASP A 17 3.91 -12.54 14.61
N ARG A 18 3.48 -11.62 13.77
CA ARG A 18 2.82 -10.39 14.27
C ARG A 18 1.29 -10.52 14.39
N SER A 19 0.77 -11.74 14.36
CA SER A 19 -0.67 -12.01 14.50
C SER A 19 -1.17 -11.89 15.94
N ALA A 20 -0.29 -11.86 16.93
CA ALA A 20 -0.66 -11.87 18.35
C ALA A 20 -0.84 -10.48 18.98
N GLY A 21 -0.44 -9.41 18.30
CA GLY A 21 -0.66 -8.02 18.74
C GLY A 21 -1.11 -7.17 17.57
N GLY A 22 -2.07 -6.28 17.77
CA GLY A 22 -2.45 -5.33 16.73
C GLY A 22 -1.25 -4.54 16.23
N LEU A 23 -1.31 -4.04 14.99
CA LEU A 23 -0.25 -3.25 14.34
C LEU A 23 0.22 -2.05 15.22
N PHE A 24 -0.57 -1.68 16.24
CA PHE A 24 -0.39 -0.53 17.13
C PHE A 24 -0.45 -0.91 18.61
N ASP A 25 -0.39 -2.21 18.97
CA ASP A 25 -0.60 -2.68 20.36
C ASP A 25 0.69 -2.75 21.17
N ASP A 26 1.80 -2.23 20.67
CA ASP A 26 3.02 -2.08 21.47
C ASP A 26 2.85 -0.90 22.45
N GLN A 27 2.77 -1.21 23.73
CA GLN A 27 2.62 -0.23 24.82
C GLN A 27 3.71 0.87 24.84
N ASN A 28 4.72 0.78 23.97
CA ASN A 28 5.79 1.76 23.85
C ASN A 28 5.73 2.61 22.57
N GLY A 29 4.74 2.42 21.69
CA GLY A 29 4.59 3.25 20.49
C GLY A 29 5.76 3.21 19.50
N VAL A 30 6.72 2.34 19.70
CA VAL A 30 7.86 2.15 18.83
C VAL A 30 7.52 0.98 17.91
N ILE A 31 7.21 1.28 16.65
CA ILE A 31 7.21 0.27 15.59
C ILE A 31 8.68 -0.12 15.41
N PRO A 32 9.13 -1.31 15.86
CA PRO A 32 10.53 -1.67 15.79
C PRO A 32 10.93 -1.65 14.32
N ASP A 33 11.81 -0.73 13.94
CA ASP A 33 12.48 -0.71 12.64
C ASP A 33 11.54 -0.83 11.42
N ALA A 34 10.40 -0.11 11.45
CA ALA A 34 9.42 -0.09 10.36
C ALA A 34 10.03 0.55 9.12
N GLY A 35 10.79 -0.21 8.38
CA GLY A 35 11.45 0.28 7.18
C GLY A 35 12.65 -0.55 6.76
N GLN A 36 13.20 -1.37 7.63
CA GLN A 36 14.25 -2.30 7.21
C GLN A 36 13.61 -3.62 6.77
N ILE A 37 13.69 -3.89 5.49
CA ILE A 37 13.35 -5.19 4.91
C ILE A 37 14.65 -5.91 4.56
N ASP A 38 14.70 -7.20 4.85
CA ASP A 38 15.81 -8.05 4.40
C ASP A 38 15.57 -8.47 2.93
N PRO A 39 16.38 -8.00 1.97
CA PRO A 39 16.23 -8.38 0.57
C PRO A 39 16.44 -9.88 0.31
N ALA A 40 17.08 -10.60 1.22
CA ALA A 40 17.30 -12.05 1.12
C ALA A 40 16.04 -12.84 1.52
N ASN A 41 15.12 -12.23 2.29
CA ASN A 41 13.88 -12.88 2.70
C ASN A 41 12.99 -13.18 1.47
N PRO A 42 12.55 -14.44 1.27
CA PRO A 42 11.75 -14.83 0.12
C PRO A 42 10.39 -14.10 0.05
N ASP A 43 9.75 -13.80 1.18
CA ASP A 43 8.47 -13.10 1.20
C ASP A 43 8.62 -11.62 0.81
N VAL A 44 9.73 -10.98 1.23
CA VAL A 44 10.09 -9.63 0.75
C VAL A 44 10.26 -9.63 -0.77
N ARG A 45 10.98 -10.60 -1.32
CA ARG A 45 11.19 -10.70 -2.78
C ARG A 45 9.88 -10.88 -3.53
N LEU A 46 9.01 -11.80 -3.06
CA LEU A 46 7.69 -12.02 -3.66
C LEU A 46 6.82 -10.76 -3.57
N ALA A 47 6.82 -10.05 -2.45
CA ALA A 47 6.05 -8.82 -2.28
C ALA A 47 6.57 -7.71 -3.21
N LEU A 48 7.88 -7.49 -3.28
CA LEU A 48 8.47 -6.47 -4.16
C LEU A 48 8.27 -6.76 -5.65
N THR A 49 8.22 -8.04 -6.03
CA THR A 49 7.86 -8.46 -7.40
C THR A 49 6.35 -8.55 -7.63
N GLN A 50 5.54 -8.20 -6.63
CA GLN A 50 4.06 -8.18 -6.69
C GLN A 50 3.45 -9.57 -6.97
N THR A 51 4.13 -10.64 -6.57
CA THR A 51 3.73 -12.03 -6.78
C THR A 51 3.43 -12.78 -5.49
N HIS A 52 3.43 -12.08 -4.34
CA HIS A 52 3.14 -12.70 -3.05
C HIS A 52 1.65 -13.12 -2.96
N PRO A 53 1.33 -14.37 -2.53
CA PRO A 53 -0.05 -14.88 -2.50
C PRO A 53 -0.97 -14.11 -1.55
N ASP A 54 -0.41 -13.51 -0.49
CA ASP A 54 -1.15 -12.71 0.48
C ASP A 54 -1.05 -11.19 0.22
N LEU A 55 -0.68 -10.80 -1.01
CA LEU A 55 -0.68 -9.42 -1.49
C LEU A 55 -1.61 -9.28 -2.70
N LEU A 56 -2.59 -8.39 -2.59
CA LEU A 56 -3.44 -7.99 -3.70
C LEU A 56 -3.16 -6.54 -4.08
N ILE A 57 -2.92 -6.28 -5.36
CA ILE A 57 -2.70 -4.92 -5.86
C ILE A 57 -3.72 -4.60 -6.93
N LEU A 58 -4.53 -3.59 -6.69
CA LEU A 58 -5.51 -3.07 -7.64
C LEU A 58 -4.97 -1.76 -8.23
N THR A 59 -4.65 -1.82 -9.52
CA THR A 59 -4.17 -0.67 -10.29
C THR A 59 -5.15 -0.33 -11.41
N PRO A 60 -5.20 0.93 -11.85
CA PRO A 60 -5.91 1.29 -13.06
C PRO A 60 -5.36 0.52 -14.24
N SER A 61 -6.22 -0.14 -15.00
CA SER A 61 -5.86 -0.81 -16.24
C SER A 61 -6.36 -0.03 -17.45
N GLU A 62 -5.50 0.16 -18.43
CA GLU A 62 -5.86 0.72 -19.74
C GLU A 62 -5.99 -0.44 -20.74
N ASP A 63 -7.13 -1.10 -20.73
CA ASP A 63 -7.49 -2.07 -21.76
C ASP A 63 -8.24 -1.38 -22.90
N GLU A 64 -8.34 -2.02 -24.09
CA GLU A 64 -9.18 -1.53 -25.19
C GLU A 64 -10.64 -1.23 -24.77
N LYS A 65 -11.13 -1.94 -23.74
CA LYS A 65 -12.47 -1.77 -23.15
C LYS A 65 -12.51 -0.75 -22.00
N ASN A 66 -11.36 -0.35 -21.45
CA ASN A 66 -11.24 0.58 -20.32
C ASN A 66 -10.30 1.75 -20.66
N LYS A 67 -10.64 2.49 -21.72
CA LYS A 67 -9.90 3.69 -22.16
C LYS A 67 -9.86 4.82 -21.10
N SER A 68 -10.65 4.72 -20.03
CA SER A 68 -10.72 5.72 -18.96
C SER A 68 -9.65 5.53 -17.88
N GLY A 69 -8.90 4.43 -17.89
CA GLY A 69 -7.91 4.12 -16.85
C GLY A 69 -8.54 4.07 -15.45
N GLN A 70 -9.76 3.54 -15.33
CA GLN A 70 -10.46 3.39 -14.06
C GLN A 70 -10.26 2.01 -13.47
N ILE A 71 -10.28 1.92 -12.14
CA ILE A 71 -10.41 0.66 -11.42
C ILE A 71 -11.89 0.26 -11.45
N LYS A 72 -12.17 -0.92 -12.00
CA LYS A 72 -13.54 -1.42 -12.16
C LYS A 72 -14.12 -1.86 -10.80
N THR A 73 -15.43 -1.77 -10.66
CA THR A 73 -16.15 -2.21 -9.45
C THR A 73 -15.92 -3.71 -9.17
N GLU A 74 -15.76 -4.52 -10.22
CA GLU A 74 -15.47 -5.95 -10.13
C GLU A 74 -14.12 -6.21 -9.45
N GLN A 75 -13.09 -5.44 -9.80
CA GLN A 75 -11.78 -5.52 -9.14
C GLN A 75 -11.88 -5.16 -7.64
N ILE A 76 -12.71 -4.17 -7.30
CA ILE A 76 -12.96 -3.84 -5.89
C ILE A 76 -13.67 -4.99 -5.15
N ARG A 77 -14.57 -5.72 -5.83
CA ARG A 77 -15.23 -6.90 -5.23
C ARG A 77 -14.25 -8.05 -4.96
N GLU A 78 -13.16 -8.13 -5.69
CA GLU A 78 -12.09 -9.11 -5.42
C GLU A 78 -11.48 -8.95 -4.03
N LEU A 79 -11.48 -7.74 -3.45
CA LEU A 79 -11.06 -7.51 -2.07
C LEU A 79 -11.86 -8.34 -1.08
N ASN A 80 -13.18 -8.45 -1.28
CA ASN A 80 -14.04 -9.23 -0.37
C ASN A 80 -13.63 -10.71 -0.39
N SER A 81 -13.42 -11.27 -1.58
CA SER A 81 -12.98 -12.65 -1.74
C SER A 81 -11.55 -12.83 -1.21
N PHE A 82 -10.67 -11.89 -1.49
CA PHE A 82 -9.29 -11.94 -1.03
C PHE A 82 -9.23 -11.95 0.50
N PHE A 83 -9.92 -11.07 1.19
CA PHE A 83 -9.91 -10.99 2.64
C PHE A 83 -10.79 -12.04 3.35
N ALA A 84 -11.69 -12.71 2.64
CA ALA A 84 -12.49 -13.81 3.20
C ALA A 84 -11.68 -15.09 3.45
N HIS A 85 -10.54 -15.26 2.81
CA HIS A 85 -9.66 -16.40 2.99
C HIS A 85 -8.60 -16.09 4.06
N SER A 86 -8.19 -17.09 4.82
CA SER A 86 -7.02 -16.97 5.72
C SER A 86 -5.73 -16.78 4.92
N ALA A 87 -4.74 -16.14 5.55
CA ALA A 87 -3.43 -15.96 4.93
C ALA A 87 -2.80 -17.34 4.61
N GLY A 88 -2.30 -17.48 3.39
CA GLY A 88 -1.69 -18.74 2.92
C GLY A 88 -0.42 -19.11 3.67
N ARG A 89 0.27 -18.11 4.23
CA ARG A 89 1.52 -18.28 5.01
C ARG A 89 1.37 -17.98 6.50
N GLY A 90 0.12 -17.90 7.00
CA GLY A 90 -0.16 -17.78 8.43
C GLY A 90 0.08 -16.41 9.04
N GLY A 91 0.21 -15.38 8.23
CA GLY A 91 0.48 -14.01 8.68
C GLY A 91 -0.61 -13.02 8.29
N TRP A 92 -0.19 -11.88 7.78
CA TRP A 92 -1.05 -10.79 7.31
C TRP A 92 -1.47 -10.99 5.85
N ARG A 93 -2.65 -10.45 5.52
CA ARG A 93 -3.07 -10.18 4.15
C ARG A 93 -3.06 -8.69 3.90
N VAL A 94 -2.43 -8.28 2.82
CA VAL A 94 -2.30 -6.86 2.48
C VAL A 94 -2.92 -6.62 1.12
N ALA A 95 -3.80 -5.63 1.03
CA ALA A 95 -4.30 -5.14 -0.26
C ALA A 95 -3.88 -3.68 -0.46
N ILE A 96 -3.47 -3.35 -1.67
CA ILE A 96 -3.10 -1.99 -2.07
C ILE A 96 -4.04 -1.56 -3.19
N ILE A 97 -4.76 -0.45 -3.01
CA ILE A 97 -5.49 0.21 -4.09
C ILE A 97 -4.68 1.42 -4.52
N ASP A 98 -4.12 1.35 -5.72
CA ASP A 98 -3.39 2.48 -6.30
C ASP A 98 -4.34 3.39 -7.06
N SER A 99 -4.48 4.62 -6.58
CA SER A 99 -5.35 5.65 -7.16
C SER A 99 -6.85 5.43 -6.91
N LEU A 100 -7.29 5.56 -5.64
CA LEU A 100 -8.70 5.54 -5.26
C LEU A 100 -9.53 6.59 -6.02
N ASP A 101 -8.91 7.70 -6.41
CA ASP A 101 -9.53 8.74 -7.24
C ASP A 101 -9.92 8.26 -8.64
N ARG A 102 -9.44 7.07 -9.04
CA ARG A 102 -9.84 6.39 -10.28
C ARG A 102 -10.88 5.28 -10.07
N VAL A 103 -11.35 5.07 -8.85
CA VAL A 103 -12.47 4.18 -8.53
C VAL A 103 -13.76 4.97 -8.58
N ASN A 104 -14.74 4.51 -9.36
CA ASN A 104 -16.04 5.15 -9.42
C ASN A 104 -16.80 5.05 -8.08
N ARG A 105 -17.86 5.84 -7.94
CA ARG A 105 -18.65 5.93 -6.69
C ARG A 105 -19.20 4.56 -6.24
N ASN A 106 -19.63 3.71 -7.18
CA ASN A 106 -20.16 2.39 -6.86
C ASN A 106 -19.06 1.46 -6.33
N GLY A 107 -17.85 1.52 -6.91
CA GLY A 107 -16.68 0.80 -6.41
C GLY A 107 -16.27 1.28 -5.02
N GLN A 108 -16.24 2.59 -4.79
CA GLN A 108 -15.94 3.14 -3.46
C GLN A 108 -16.97 2.67 -2.42
N ASN A 109 -18.26 2.64 -2.76
CA ASN A 109 -19.30 2.13 -1.85
C ASN A 109 -19.15 0.61 -1.58
N ALA A 110 -18.67 -0.16 -2.56
CA ALA A 110 -18.45 -1.60 -2.37
C ALA A 110 -17.34 -1.93 -1.35
N MET A 111 -16.46 -0.96 -1.04
CA MET A 111 -15.40 -1.11 -0.02
C MET A 111 -15.92 -0.87 1.41
N LEU A 112 -17.06 -0.21 1.59
CA LEU A 112 -17.50 0.25 2.92
C LEU A 112 -17.63 -0.90 3.91
N LYS A 113 -18.12 -2.05 3.47
CA LYS A 113 -18.26 -3.23 4.35
C LYS A 113 -16.93 -3.70 4.94
N ILE A 114 -15.87 -3.76 4.14
CA ILE A 114 -14.52 -4.13 4.61
C ILE A 114 -13.95 -3.08 5.56
N LEU A 115 -14.24 -1.80 5.30
CA LEU A 115 -13.76 -0.71 6.13
C LEU A 115 -14.48 -0.61 7.47
N GLU A 116 -15.75 -1.06 7.53
CA GLU A 116 -16.55 -1.11 8.77
C GLU A 116 -16.19 -2.30 9.65
N GLU A 117 -15.97 -3.45 9.03
CA GLU A 117 -15.70 -4.72 9.72
C GLU A 117 -14.45 -5.38 9.10
N PRO A 118 -13.26 -4.80 9.31
CA PRO A 118 -12.03 -5.36 8.73
C PRO A 118 -11.74 -6.74 9.35
N PRO A 119 -11.46 -7.76 8.53
CA PRO A 119 -11.05 -9.07 9.04
C PRO A 119 -9.73 -8.98 9.82
N GLN A 120 -9.51 -9.92 10.73
CA GLN A 120 -8.27 -10.00 11.49
C GLN A 120 -7.05 -10.20 10.56
N ASN A 121 -5.93 -9.60 10.92
CA ASN A 121 -4.68 -9.68 10.18
C ASN A 121 -4.79 -9.24 8.70
N CYS A 122 -5.68 -8.29 8.42
CA CYS A 122 -5.85 -7.69 7.11
C CYS A 122 -5.48 -6.21 7.14
N LEU A 123 -4.69 -5.76 6.18
CA LEU A 123 -4.33 -4.36 6.00
C LEU A 123 -4.77 -3.91 4.61
N LEU A 124 -5.57 -2.85 4.55
CA LEU A 124 -5.94 -2.19 3.30
C LEU A 124 -5.23 -0.84 3.19
N LEU A 125 -4.33 -0.72 2.24
CA LEU A 125 -3.61 0.51 1.90
C LEU A 125 -4.30 1.17 0.70
N VAL A 126 -4.82 2.37 0.92
CA VAL A 126 -5.56 3.11 -0.10
C VAL A 126 -4.76 4.34 -0.49
N LEU A 127 -4.24 4.37 -1.71
CA LEU A 127 -3.50 5.51 -2.23
C LEU A 127 -4.45 6.45 -2.94
N ASN A 128 -4.26 7.74 -2.69
CA ASN A 128 -5.06 8.78 -3.32
C ASN A 128 -4.17 9.95 -3.76
N ASN A 129 -4.44 10.49 -4.94
CA ASN A 129 -3.70 11.61 -5.49
C ASN A 129 -4.53 12.92 -5.51
N ARG A 130 -5.87 12.81 -5.37
CA ARG A 130 -6.80 13.94 -5.41
C ARG A 130 -7.67 13.96 -4.16
N ALA A 131 -7.44 14.89 -3.25
CA ALA A 131 -8.12 14.96 -1.96
C ALA A 131 -9.65 14.97 -2.04
N GLY A 132 -10.25 15.62 -3.04
CA GLY A 132 -11.70 15.72 -3.19
C GLY A 132 -12.40 14.51 -3.82
N ALA A 133 -11.67 13.51 -4.31
CA ALA A 133 -12.24 12.36 -5.03
C ALA A 133 -12.66 11.20 -4.10
N VAL A 134 -12.29 11.26 -2.82
CA VAL A 134 -12.60 10.22 -1.84
C VAL A 134 -13.90 10.55 -1.12
N LEU A 135 -14.80 9.56 -1.08
CA LEU A 135 -16.07 9.74 -0.36
C LEU A 135 -15.82 10.02 1.13
N PRO A 136 -16.55 10.94 1.74
CA PRO A 136 -16.45 11.23 3.18
C PRO A 136 -16.64 9.98 4.05
N THR A 137 -17.48 9.05 3.61
CA THR A 137 -17.75 7.76 4.28
C THR A 137 -16.53 6.85 4.33
N ILE A 138 -15.67 6.86 3.31
CA ILE A 138 -14.39 6.13 3.33
C ILE A 138 -13.39 6.87 4.23
N ARG A 139 -13.29 8.19 4.05
CA ARG A 139 -12.34 9.00 4.80
C ARG A 139 -12.55 8.91 6.32
N SER A 140 -13.79 8.80 6.79
CA SER A 140 -14.11 8.67 8.23
C SER A 140 -13.73 7.31 8.83
N ARG A 141 -13.44 6.30 7.98
CA ARG A 141 -13.09 4.92 8.39
C ARG A 141 -11.62 4.56 8.13
N CYS A 142 -10.85 5.51 7.64
CA CYS A 142 -9.42 5.31 7.34
C CYS A 142 -8.56 6.23 8.19
N THR A 143 -7.42 5.72 8.63
CA THR A 143 -6.35 6.55 9.18
C THR A 143 -5.62 7.23 8.04
N LEU A 144 -5.50 8.55 8.10
CA LEU A 144 -4.86 9.34 7.05
C LEU A 144 -3.37 9.50 7.33
N ALA A 145 -2.54 9.03 6.40
CA ALA A 145 -1.11 9.31 6.38
C ALA A 145 -0.79 10.27 5.22
N ALA A 146 -0.40 11.49 5.53
CA ALA A 146 0.00 12.46 4.51
C ALA A 146 1.46 12.25 4.13
N LEU A 147 1.70 11.92 2.86
CA LEU A 147 3.04 11.85 2.29
C LEU A 147 3.32 13.14 1.53
N GLY A 148 4.11 14.02 2.14
CA GLY A 148 4.58 15.25 1.52
C GLY A 148 5.69 15.01 0.48
N PRO A 149 6.08 16.06 -0.28
CA PRO A 149 7.29 16.00 -1.08
C PRO A 149 8.52 15.81 -0.18
N LEU A 150 9.56 15.21 -0.73
CA LEU A 150 10.84 15.11 -0.03
C LEU A 150 11.44 16.50 0.15
N SER A 151 12.16 16.72 1.27
CA SER A 151 13.00 17.90 1.39
C SER A 151 14.18 17.85 0.40
N ALA A 152 14.83 18.98 0.14
CA ALA A 152 16.01 19.01 -0.72
C ALA A 152 17.10 18.04 -0.22
N GLU A 153 17.33 17.98 1.09
CA GLU A 153 18.29 17.06 1.71
C GLU A 153 17.92 15.60 1.50
N GLN A 154 16.64 15.26 1.71
CA GLN A 154 16.12 13.92 1.48
C GLN A 154 16.19 13.54 0.00
N THR A 155 15.90 14.48 -0.91
CA THR A 155 16.00 14.27 -2.35
C THR A 155 17.45 13.99 -2.74
N THR A 156 18.40 14.78 -2.25
CA THR A 156 19.82 14.57 -2.48
C THR A 156 20.30 13.21 -1.96
N ALA A 157 19.88 12.83 -0.74
CA ALA A 157 20.22 11.53 -0.16
C ALA A 157 19.70 10.35 -1.01
N VAL A 158 18.48 10.46 -1.53
CA VAL A 158 17.90 9.44 -2.43
C VAL A 158 18.64 9.41 -3.77
N LEU A 159 18.94 10.56 -4.35
CA LEU A 159 19.66 10.65 -5.62
C LEU A 159 21.06 10.07 -5.52
N ASN A 160 21.82 10.41 -4.48
CA ASN A 160 23.15 9.85 -4.23
C ASN A 160 23.13 8.31 -4.06
N ARG A 161 22.02 7.76 -3.54
CA ARG A 161 21.88 6.31 -3.42
C ARG A 161 21.55 5.63 -4.76
N ILE A 162 20.78 6.29 -5.62
CA ILE A 162 20.35 5.74 -6.91
C ILE A 162 21.40 5.98 -8.00
N TRP A 163 22.10 7.09 -7.90
CA TRP A 163 23.09 7.56 -8.87
C TRP A 163 24.31 8.12 -8.14
N PRO A 164 25.17 7.26 -7.58
CA PRO A 164 26.32 7.66 -6.76
C PRO A 164 27.38 8.48 -7.50
N ASP A 165 27.45 8.33 -8.84
CA ASP A 165 28.38 9.08 -9.70
C ASP A 165 27.70 10.27 -10.40
N GLY A 166 26.54 10.68 -9.95
CA GLY A 166 25.79 11.81 -10.50
C GLY A 166 26.51 13.15 -10.25
N ASP A 167 26.52 14.01 -11.26
CA ASP A 167 27.10 15.36 -11.16
C ASP A 167 26.32 16.18 -10.12
N GLU A 168 27.00 16.65 -9.07
CA GLU A 168 26.39 17.42 -7.98
C GLU A 168 25.68 18.69 -8.48
N ASP A 169 26.15 19.29 -9.57
CA ASP A 169 25.52 20.46 -10.17
C ASP A 169 24.17 20.16 -10.81
N TYR A 170 23.96 18.94 -11.31
CA TYR A 170 22.67 18.51 -11.84
C TYR A 170 21.62 18.24 -10.72
N ILE A 171 22.10 17.76 -9.57
CA ILE A 171 21.26 17.47 -8.40
C ILE A 171 20.75 18.77 -7.76
N ARG A 172 21.49 19.86 -7.85
CA ARG A 172 21.10 21.18 -7.33
C ARG A 172 20.07 21.93 -8.18
N LEU A 173 19.84 21.50 -9.41
CA LEU A 173 18.89 22.12 -10.35
C LEU A 173 17.49 21.49 -10.34
N LEU A 174 17.27 20.36 -9.64
CA LEU A 174 16.00 19.67 -9.45
C LEU A 174 15.37 20.03 -8.10
#